data_a12317bdba2426d70a4d39e25cb848da
#
_entry.id   a12317bdba2426d70a4d39e25cb848da
#
_cell.length_a   1.000
_cell.length_b   1.000
_cell.length_c   1.000
_cell.angle_alpha   90.00
_cell.angle_beta   90.00
_cell.angle_gamma   90.00
#
_symmetry.space_group_name_H-M   'P 1'
#
loop_
_entity.id
_entity.type
_entity.pdbx_description
1 polymer ?
#
loop_
_entity_poly.entity_id
_entity_poly.type
_entity_poly.pdbx_seq_one_letter_code
_entity_poly.pdbx_strand_id
1 'polypeptide(L)'
;MQRTGNSSFNTPGANANAVKELVLCALFLSSRKIVPAIEWSKTLKGEGDAVSKLVEKGKSAFSGPEIKGKKLGVIGLGAIGVLVANAAHSLGMEVYGYDPFLSVDAAWKLSRAVKHAATLDDIYANCDYITLHVPLTDELAAL
;
A
#
# COMPACT_ATOMS: atom_id res chain seq x y z
N MET A 1 -21.40 -40.53 -17.82
CA MET A 1 -20.47 -39.38 -18.06
C MET A 1 -20.92 -38.26 -17.10
N GLN A 2 -20.36 -38.26 -15.87
CA GLN A 2 -20.72 -37.28 -14.84
C GLN A 2 -19.88 -36.02 -15.06
N ARG A 3 -20.53 -34.87 -15.27
CA ARG A 3 -19.90 -33.56 -15.23
C ARG A 3 -19.62 -33.23 -13.76
N THR A 4 -18.34 -33.25 -13.39
CA THR A 4 -17.89 -32.69 -12.13
C THR A 4 -18.07 -31.18 -12.21
N GLY A 5 -19.11 -30.66 -11.56
CA GLY A 5 -19.31 -29.23 -11.39
C GLY A 5 -18.19 -28.66 -10.53
N ASN A 6 -17.37 -27.83 -11.11
CA ASN A 6 -16.37 -27.05 -10.38
C ASN A 6 -17.15 -25.98 -9.58
N SER A 7 -17.45 -26.26 -8.32
CA SER A 7 -18.02 -25.27 -7.41
C SER A 7 -16.93 -24.29 -7.05
N SER A 8 -16.88 -23.17 -7.77
CA SER A 8 -16.05 -22.04 -7.38
C SER A 8 -16.67 -21.39 -6.14
N PHE A 9 -16.15 -21.71 -4.96
CA PHE A 9 -16.50 -21.01 -3.73
C PHE A 9 -15.78 -19.67 -3.72
N ASN A 10 -16.50 -18.61 -4.02
CA ASN A 10 -16.00 -17.25 -3.78
C ASN A 10 -16.15 -16.95 -2.29
N THR A 11 -15.02 -16.79 -1.58
CA THR A 11 -14.96 -16.32 -0.19
C THR A 11 -14.54 -14.86 -0.19
N PRO A 12 -15.50 -13.91 -0.25
CA PRO A 12 -15.18 -12.48 -0.25
C PRO A 12 -14.32 -12.12 0.97
N GLY A 13 -13.18 -11.44 0.73
CA GLY A 13 -12.27 -11.02 1.79
C GLY A 13 -11.28 -12.09 2.29
N ALA A 14 -11.34 -13.34 1.79
CA ALA A 14 -10.39 -14.38 2.21
C ALA A 14 -8.92 -14.04 1.96
N ASN A 15 -8.64 -13.24 0.93
CA ASN A 15 -7.29 -12.77 0.59
C ASN A 15 -7.01 -11.32 1.05
N ALA A 16 -7.92 -10.69 1.79
CA ALA A 16 -7.82 -9.27 2.12
C ALA A 16 -6.54 -8.93 2.90
N ASN A 17 -6.15 -9.78 3.85
CA ASN A 17 -4.91 -9.58 4.59
C ASN A 17 -3.67 -9.70 3.71
N ALA A 18 -3.64 -10.70 2.82
CA ALA A 18 -2.51 -10.89 1.90
C ALA A 18 -2.33 -9.68 0.95
N VAL A 19 -3.43 -9.14 0.42
CA VAL A 19 -3.40 -7.94 -0.41
C VAL A 19 -2.94 -6.73 0.40
N LYS A 20 -3.44 -6.55 1.63
CA LYS A 20 -2.96 -5.49 2.52
C LYS A 20 -1.43 -5.54 2.69
N GLU A 21 -0.87 -6.71 2.93
CA GLU A 21 0.59 -6.88 3.10
C GLU A 21 1.36 -6.48 1.84
N LEU A 22 0.86 -6.81 0.65
CA LEU A 22 1.44 -6.36 -0.61
C LEU A 22 1.37 -4.84 -0.78
N VAL A 23 0.28 -4.21 -0.38
CA VAL A 23 0.15 -2.75 -0.41
C VAL A 23 1.16 -2.09 0.52
N LEU A 24 1.34 -2.60 1.74
CA LEU A 24 2.35 -2.10 2.68
C LEU A 24 3.77 -2.28 2.12
N CYS A 25 4.05 -3.41 1.51
CA CYS A 25 5.32 -3.65 0.82
C CYS A 25 5.55 -2.61 -0.29
N ALA A 26 4.54 -2.33 -1.12
CA ALA A 26 4.61 -1.33 -2.17
C ALA A 26 4.87 0.09 -1.61
N LEU A 27 4.25 0.46 -0.49
CA LEU A 27 4.51 1.74 0.18
C LEU A 27 5.97 1.87 0.59
N PHE A 28 6.56 0.85 1.19
CA PHE A 28 7.98 0.86 1.57
C PHE A 28 8.89 0.88 0.33
N LEU A 29 8.61 0.07 -0.68
CA LEU A 29 9.41 0.03 -1.91
C LEU A 29 9.37 1.36 -2.68
N SER A 30 8.23 2.07 -2.67
CA SER A 30 8.10 3.37 -3.33
C SER A 30 8.83 4.49 -2.58
N SER A 31 8.97 4.37 -1.27
CA SER A 31 9.61 5.38 -0.41
C SER A 31 11.11 5.15 -0.22
N ARG A 32 11.53 3.88 -0.18
CA ARG A 32 12.91 3.47 0.07
C ARG A 32 13.50 2.84 -1.19
N LYS A 33 14.72 3.18 -1.55
CA LYS A 33 15.39 2.69 -2.75
C LYS A 33 15.94 1.27 -2.58
N ILE A 34 15.07 0.32 -2.17
CA ILE A 34 15.47 -1.05 -1.80
C ILE A 34 15.96 -1.81 -3.04
N VAL A 35 15.18 -1.81 -4.11
CA VAL A 35 15.53 -2.55 -5.34
C VAL A 35 16.82 -2.04 -5.97
N PRO A 36 17.02 -0.71 -6.18
CA PRO A 36 18.30 -0.18 -6.64
C PRO A 36 19.47 -0.52 -5.70
N ALA A 37 19.26 -0.51 -4.38
CA ALA A 37 20.29 -0.88 -3.41
C ALA A 37 20.71 -2.34 -3.52
N ILE A 38 19.75 -3.25 -3.75
CA ILE A 38 20.03 -4.67 -3.99
C ILE A 38 20.87 -4.84 -5.26
N GLU A 39 20.50 -4.20 -6.36
CA GLU A 39 21.26 -4.27 -7.60
C GLU A 39 22.68 -3.71 -7.44
N TRP A 40 22.79 -2.57 -6.76
CA TRP A 40 24.12 -2.01 -6.44
C TRP A 40 24.94 -2.95 -5.57
N SER A 41 24.36 -3.57 -4.54
CA SER A 41 25.10 -4.47 -3.64
C SER A 41 25.71 -5.67 -4.39
N LYS A 42 25.06 -6.15 -5.44
CA LYS A 42 25.59 -7.21 -6.30
C LYS A 42 26.87 -6.80 -7.03
N THR A 43 27.04 -5.52 -7.33
CA THR A 43 28.27 -5.01 -7.99
C THR A 43 29.49 -5.03 -7.09
N LEU A 44 29.30 -5.15 -5.76
CA LEU A 44 30.39 -5.22 -4.79
C LEU A 44 30.95 -6.63 -4.63
N LYS A 45 30.37 -7.61 -5.30
CA LYS A 45 30.86 -8.99 -5.28
C LYS A 45 32.28 -9.05 -5.86
N GLY A 46 33.20 -9.64 -5.10
CA GLY A 46 34.59 -9.78 -5.52
C GLY A 46 35.55 -8.70 -5.00
N GLU A 47 35.03 -7.65 -4.33
CA GLU A 47 35.84 -6.55 -3.79
C GLU A 47 36.53 -6.90 -2.44
N GLY A 48 36.29 -8.09 -1.88
CA GLY A 48 36.98 -8.62 -0.71
C GLY A 48 36.85 -7.66 0.50
N ASP A 49 37.99 -7.35 1.13
CA ASP A 49 38.03 -6.49 2.32
C ASP A 49 37.59 -5.03 2.08
N ALA A 50 37.55 -4.59 0.82
CA ALA A 50 37.10 -3.25 0.45
C ALA A 50 35.59 -3.05 0.56
N VAL A 51 34.78 -4.12 0.65
CA VAL A 51 33.31 -4.06 0.65
C VAL A 51 32.78 -3.14 1.73
N SER A 52 33.25 -3.24 2.97
CA SER A 52 32.78 -2.40 4.09
C SER A 52 32.97 -0.90 3.81
N LYS A 53 34.12 -0.52 3.28
CA LYS A 53 34.43 0.87 2.93
C LYS A 53 33.60 1.37 1.76
N LEU A 54 33.37 0.51 0.76
CA LEU A 54 32.52 0.81 -0.40
C LEU A 54 31.05 0.99 0.02
N VAL A 55 30.55 0.15 0.92
CA VAL A 55 29.20 0.28 1.46
C VAL A 55 29.04 1.60 2.22
N GLU A 56 29.95 1.95 3.10
CA GLU A 56 29.88 3.21 3.86
C GLU A 56 29.90 4.44 2.91
N LYS A 57 30.70 4.40 1.87
CA LYS A 57 30.80 5.49 0.87
C LYS A 57 29.55 5.60 0.00
N GLY A 58 28.92 4.48 -0.38
CA GLY A 58 27.85 4.43 -1.38
C GLY A 58 26.43 4.41 -0.82
N LYS A 59 26.22 3.98 0.43
CA LYS A 59 24.87 3.74 1.00
C LYS A 59 23.96 4.97 1.01
N SER A 60 24.51 6.17 1.10
CA SER A 60 23.72 7.41 1.15
C SER A 60 22.95 7.70 -0.15
N ALA A 61 23.40 7.17 -1.29
CA ALA A 61 22.69 7.27 -2.56
C ALA A 61 21.33 6.58 -2.56
N PHE A 62 21.14 5.63 -1.64
CA PHE A 62 19.90 4.83 -1.49
C PHE A 62 19.02 5.31 -0.34
N SER A 63 19.27 6.48 0.19
CA SER A 63 18.38 7.13 1.15
C SER A 63 17.02 7.44 0.51
N GLY A 64 15.97 7.38 1.32
CA GLY A 64 14.62 7.74 0.93
C GLY A 64 13.81 8.23 2.13
N PRO A 65 12.66 8.88 1.89
CA PRO A 65 11.81 9.39 2.95
C PRO A 65 11.20 8.25 3.77
N GLU A 66 10.91 8.53 5.02
CA GLU A 66 10.07 7.69 5.85
C GLU A 66 8.60 7.89 5.46
N ILE A 67 7.77 6.86 5.62
CA ILE A 67 6.32 6.98 5.43
C ILE A 67 5.63 7.61 6.64
N LYS A 68 6.25 7.56 7.82
CA LYS A 68 5.73 8.18 9.04
C LYS A 68 5.47 9.68 8.82
N GLY A 69 4.28 10.14 9.19
CA GLY A 69 3.85 11.52 8.99
C GLY A 69 3.45 11.88 7.56
N LYS A 70 3.59 10.96 6.60
CA LYS A 70 3.08 11.13 5.23
C LYS A 70 1.60 10.81 5.16
N LYS A 71 0.93 11.36 4.16
CA LYS A 71 -0.52 11.25 3.96
C LYS A 71 -0.84 10.16 2.94
N LEU A 72 -1.67 9.21 3.34
CA LEU A 72 -2.17 8.14 2.48
C LEU A 72 -3.65 8.33 2.20
N GLY A 73 -4.03 8.44 0.94
CA GLY A 73 -5.41 8.34 0.49
C GLY A 73 -5.78 6.90 0.19
N VAL A 74 -6.88 6.43 0.78
CA VAL A 74 -7.45 5.12 0.52
C VAL A 74 -8.80 5.30 -0.16
N ILE A 75 -8.88 4.93 -1.43
CA ILE A 75 -10.10 4.98 -2.23
C ILE A 75 -10.73 3.59 -2.26
N GLY A 76 -11.92 3.48 -1.68
CA GLY A 76 -12.58 2.20 -1.43
C GLY A 76 -12.23 1.62 -0.05
N LEU A 77 -13.23 1.60 0.83
CA LEU A 77 -13.11 1.15 2.23
C LEU A 77 -13.90 -0.15 2.46
N GLY A 78 -13.72 -1.10 1.54
CA GLY A 78 -14.18 -2.47 1.71
C GLY A 78 -13.24 -3.30 2.60
N ALA A 79 -13.29 -4.61 2.47
CA ALA A 79 -12.50 -5.54 3.30
C ALA A 79 -10.99 -5.26 3.25
N ILE A 80 -10.45 -4.92 2.07
CA ILE A 80 -9.03 -4.62 1.89
C ILE A 80 -8.72 -3.20 2.34
N GLY A 81 -9.49 -2.21 1.87
CA GLY A 81 -9.23 -0.79 2.15
C GLY A 81 -9.23 -0.46 3.63
N VAL A 82 -10.13 -1.04 4.41
CA VAL A 82 -10.16 -0.89 5.89
C VAL A 82 -8.89 -1.42 6.54
N LEU A 83 -8.42 -2.60 6.12
CA LEU A 83 -7.19 -3.18 6.66
C LEU A 83 -5.96 -2.34 6.31
N VAL A 84 -5.89 -1.84 5.08
CA VAL A 84 -4.79 -0.95 4.63
C VAL A 84 -4.81 0.35 5.42
N ALA A 85 -5.97 0.98 5.56
CA ALA A 85 -6.12 2.24 6.29
C ALA A 85 -5.69 2.10 7.76
N ASN A 86 -6.14 1.06 8.44
CA ASN A 86 -5.79 0.80 9.82
C ASN A 86 -4.29 0.50 9.99
N ALA A 87 -3.72 -0.31 9.11
CA ALA A 87 -2.29 -0.66 9.16
C ALA A 87 -1.40 0.56 8.88
N ALA A 88 -1.74 1.36 7.89
CA ALA A 88 -1.00 2.59 7.57
C ALA A 88 -1.04 3.60 8.73
N HIS A 89 -2.19 3.76 9.38
CA HIS A 89 -2.30 4.56 10.59
C HIS A 89 -1.40 4.04 11.71
N SER A 90 -1.36 2.73 11.93
CA SER A 90 -0.49 2.10 12.93
C SER A 90 1.00 2.29 12.63
N LEU A 91 1.37 2.45 11.36
CA LEU A 91 2.73 2.80 10.93
C LEU A 91 3.06 4.29 11.05
N GLY A 92 2.12 5.10 11.54
CA GLY A 92 2.31 6.54 11.76
C GLY A 92 1.99 7.41 10.56
N MET A 93 1.29 6.91 9.57
CA MET A 93 0.76 7.73 8.47
C MET A 93 -0.53 8.45 8.89
N GLU A 94 -0.78 9.60 8.28
CA GLU A 94 -2.07 10.28 8.32
C GLU A 94 -2.93 9.73 7.17
N VAL A 95 -4.07 9.11 7.50
CA VAL A 95 -4.87 8.38 6.52
C VAL A 95 -6.15 9.13 6.20
N TYR A 96 -6.43 9.31 4.92
CA TYR A 96 -7.67 9.84 4.36
C TYR A 96 -8.40 8.70 3.64
N GLY A 97 -9.66 8.48 3.99
CA GLY A 97 -10.50 7.47 3.37
C GLY A 97 -11.62 8.08 2.55
N TYR A 98 -11.84 7.57 1.34
CA TYR A 98 -12.96 7.93 0.49
C TYR A 98 -13.69 6.68 0.04
N ASP A 99 -14.96 6.59 0.37
CA ASP A 99 -15.89 5.56 -0.14
C ASP A 99 -17.33 6.08 -0.05
N PRO A 100 -17.99 6.40 -1.17
CA PRO A 100 -19.37 6.86 -1.17
C PRO A 100 -20.37 5.78 -0.78
N PHE A 101 -19.96 4.51 -0.77
CA PHE A 101 -20.78 3.33 -0.46
C PHE A 101 -20.30 2.59 0.80
N LEU A 102 -19.68 3.30 1.73
CA LEU A 102 -19.16 2.73 2.97
C LEU A 102 -20.25 1.96 3.72
N SER A 103 -20.03 0.67 3.96
CA SER A 103 -20.95 -0.15 4.75
C SER A 103 -20.83 0.14 6.24
N VAL A 104 -21.91 -0.11 7.00
CA VAL A 104 -21.89 0.03 8.46
C VAL A 104 -20.85 -0.88 9.09
N ASP A 105 -20.72 -2.13 8.62
CA ASP A 105 -19.73 -3.09 9.12
C ASP A 105 -18.29 -2.60 8.88
N ALA A 106 -18.00 -2.07 7.70
CA ALA A 106 -16.70 -1.48 7.39
C ALA A 106 -16.41 -0.25 8.28
N ALA A 107 -17.40 0.60 8.48
CA ALA A 107 -17.26 1.77 9.34
C ALA A 107 -16.91 1.40 10.80
N TRP A 108 -17.50 0.32 11.33
CA TRP A 108 -17.18 -0.19 12.67
C TRP A 108 -15.75 -0.72 12.80
N LYS A 109 -15.19 -1.27 11.73
CA LYS A 109 -13.83 -1.82 11.70
C LYS A 109 -12.76 -0.76 11.43
N LEU A 110 -13.15 0.37 10.84
CA LEU A 110 -12.24 1.45 10.49
C LEU A 110 -11.80 2.22 11.74
N SER A 111 -10.50 2.50 11.84
CA SER A 111 -9.95 3.37 12.89
C SER A 111 -10.61 4.75 12.86
N ARG A 112 -10.97 5.28 14.03
CA ARG A 112 -11.51 6.64 14.17
C ARG A 112 -10.51 7.74 13.79
N ALA A 113 -9.24 7.41 13.71
CA ALA A 113 -8.19 8.32 13.29
C ALA A 113 -8.14 8.53 11.77
N VAL A 114 -8.82 7.69 10.98
CA VAL A 114 -8.94 7.86 9.54
C VAL A 114 -9.84 9.05 9.25
N LYS A 115 -9.33 10.01 8.49
CA LYS A 115 -10.05 11.22 8.10
C LYS A 115 -10.97 10.92 6.91
N HIS A 116 -12.21 11.37 6.99
CA HIS A 116 -13.15 11.26 5.88
C HIS A 116 -12.86 12.32 4.83
N ALA A 117 -12.58 11.87 3.59
CA ALA A 117 -12.55 12.73 2.41
C ALA A 117 -13.95 12.77 1.79
N ALA A 118 -14.51 13.93 1.61
CA ALA A 118 -15.84 14.08 1.03
C ALA A 118 -15.84 13.86 -0.50
N THR A 119 -14.72 14.16 -1.14
CA THR A 119 -14.54 14.05 -2.59
C THR A 119 -13.21 13.39 -2.95
N LEU A 120 -13.07 12.91 -4.19
CA LEU A 120 -11.78 12.46 -4.72
C LEU A 120 -10.76 13.60 -4.79
N ASP A 121 -11.22 14.82 -5.07
CA ASP A 121 -10.34 16.00 -5.11
C ASP A 121 -9.68 16.26 -3.75
N ASP A 122 -10.38 15.98 -2.64
CA ASP A 122 -9.78 16.06 -1.30
C ASP A 122 -8.60 15.09 -1.15
N ILE A 123 -8.72 13.89 -1.71
CA ILE A 123 -7.63 12.91 -1.73
C ILE A 123 -6.46 13.42 -2.58
N TYR A 124 -6.74 13.86 -3.81
CA TYR A 124 -5.70 14.30 -4.75
C TYR A 124 -4.95 15.54 -4.26
N ALA A 125 -5.65 16.46 -3.61
CA ALA A 125 -5.05 17.69 -3.09
C ALA A 125 -4.18 17.49 -1.83
N ASN A 126 -4.49 16.46 -1.03
CA ASN A 126 -3.90 16.34 0.30
C ASN A 126 -2.90 15.19 0.46
N CYS A 127 -2.98 14.13 -0.37
CA CYS A 127 -2.25 12.90 -0.09
C CYS A 127 -0.93 12.79 -0.86
N ASP A 128 0.08 12.24 -0.18
CA ASP A 128 1.39 11.93 -0.76
C ASP A 128 1.38 10.60 -1.52
N TYR A 129 0.53 9.67 -1.08
CA TYR A 129 0.32 8.34 -1.66
C TYR A 129 -1.16 8.08 -1.80
N ILE A 130 -1.55 7.36 -2.84
CA ILE A 130 -2.93 6.97 -3.08
C ILE A 130 -2.97 5.47 -3.41
N THR A 131 -3.91 4.77 -2.78
CA THR A 131 -4.18 3.34 -3.05
C THR A 131 -5.66 3.13 -3.36
N LEU A 132 -5.93 2.34 -4.39
CA LEU A 132 -7.28 2.08 -4.88
C LEU A 132 -7.69 0.64 -4.57
N HIS A 133 -8.84 0.48 -3.92
CA HIS A 133 -9.42 -0.80 -3.53
C HIS A 133 -10.90 -0.87 -3.91
N VAL A 134 -11.20 -0.49 -5.14
CA VAL A 134 -12.54 -0.48 -5.72
C VAL A 134 -12.57 -1.34 -6.98
N PRO A 135 -13.72 -1.90 -7.36
CA PRO A 135 -13.88 -2.56 -8.66
C PRO A 135 -13.54 -1.57 -9.78
N LEU A 136 -12.89 -2.06 -10.85
CA LEU A 136 -12.63 -1.26 -12.02
C LEU A 136 -13.96 -0.89 -12.68
N THR A 137 -14.29 0.39 -12.66
CA THR A 137 -15.43 0.96 -13.38
C THR A 137 -14.92 1.80 -14.55
N ASP A 138 -15.78 2.07 -15.53
CA ASP A 138 -15.41 2.90 -16.69
C ASP A 138 -14.96 4.31 -16.27
N GLU A 139 -15.50 4.84 -15.17
CA GLU A 139 -15.09 6.13 -14.60
C GLU A 139 -13.67 6.09 -14.02
N LEU A 140 -13.28 4.97 -13.39
CA LEU A 140 -11.94 4.78 -12.85
C LEU A 140 -10.90 4.43 -13.91
N ALA A 141 -11.33 3.82 -15.03
CA ALA A 141 -10.46 3.52 -16.15
C ALA A 141 -10.06 4.78 -16.93
N ALA A 142 -10.74 5.91 -16.68
CA ALA A 142 -10.48 7.21 -17.31
C ALA A 142 -9.57 8.13 -16.48
N LEU A 143 -9.16 7.70 -15.26
CA LEU A 143 -8.20 8.37 -14.39
C LEU A 143 -6.77 7.93 -14.69
#